data_ef93f569e1fa09e3cb878d6cab790d40
#
_entry.id   ef93f569e1fa09e3cb878d6cab790d40
#
_cell.length_a   1.000
_cell.length_b   1.000
_cell.length_c   1.000
_cell.angle_alpha   90.00
_cell.angle_beta   90.00
_cell.angle_gamma   90.00
#
_symmetry.space_group_name_H-M   'P 1'
#
loop_
_entity.id
_entity.type
_entity.pdbx_description
1 polymer ?
#
loop_
_entity_poly.entity_id
_entity_poly.type
_entity_poly.pdbx_seq_one_letter_code
_entity_poly.pdbx_strand_id
1 'polypeptide(L)'
;MVFGVFLLIILFVFIIILMVHVKKTDAVVFSDVLSCSYREKVSVDRFIRKLDGTLLDNYWVDTSTVGKKKLEIQYKNRYGFIEQKKFEIEVKDVVAPIIVVNNPYTVVEGEVSDLLDVIFCADDYDDGVKCVISGEYDLNRIGQYHLKIEAQDKSGNEAEKEFTLNVVKKEKKSNSSQVKYTDFKDFYQKYNDSSVEIGLDISKWQGEVDYAKIANEGVSFVMLKVGGQTEIGGEYIVDPSFDDNIEGALENGLKVGVYFYSYAKSEIEAKKQARWVVQKVKDYELALPIAFDWENWARYSTFGIGFRTLNKVAESFIEEVKRYHYEGILYSSKYYLENIWHQDDYVKWLAYYNEYNEIEDDYFLWQVCNDGKINGINGSVDIDILKVR
;
A
#
# COMPACT_ATOMS: atom_id res chain seq x y z
N MET A 1 -9.93 -38.22 -70.83
CA MET A 1 -10.48 -37.07 -70.06
C MET A 1 -11.13 -37.50 -68.72
N VAL A 2 -11.92 -38.59 -68.69
CA VAL A 2 -12.63 -39.07 -67.46
C VAL A 2 -11.67 -39.53 -66.36
N PHE A 3 -10.52 -40.14 -66.66
CA PHE A 3 -9.54 -40.66 -65.69
C PHE A 3 -8.78 -39.52 -64.94
N GLY A 4 -8.53 -38.40 -65.63
CA GLY A 4 -7.87 -37.26 -65.02
C GLY A 4 -8.74 -36.48 -64.02
N VAL A 5 -10.06 -36.42 -64.32
CA VAL A 5 -11.04 -35.78 -63.41
C VAL A 5 -11.23 -36.60 -62.13
N PHE A 6 -11.23 -37.95 -62.25
CA PHE A 6 -11.35 -38.86 -61.12
C PHE A 6 -10.15 -38.78 -60.17
N LEU A 7 -8.93 -38.65 -60.73
CA LEU A 7 -7.70 -38.48 -59.96
C LEU A 7 -7.67 -37.15 -59.21
N LEU A 8 -8.16 -36.08 -59.84
CA LEU A 8 -8.27 -34.74 -59.19
C LEU A 8 -9.30 -34.74 -58.04
N ILE A 9 -10.41 -35.43 -58.21
CA ILE A 9 -11.45 -35.60 -57.18
C ILE A 9 -10.87 -36.36 -55.97
N ILE A 10 -10.16 -37.48 -56.23
CA ILE A 10 -9.51 -38.25 -55.15
C ILE A 10 -8.45 -37.38 -54.39
N LEU A 11 -7.64 -36.64 -55.11
CA LEU A 11 -6.65 -35.75 -54.52
C LEU A 11 -7.31 -34.65 -53.70
N PHE A 12 -8.41 -34.07 -54.20
CA PHE A 12 -9.16 -33.04 -53.50
C PHE A 12 -9.83 -33.58 -52.23
N VAL A 13 -10.42 -34.78 -52.29
CA VAL A 13 -11.01 -35.49 -51.14
C VAL A 13 -9.90 -35.84 -50.13
N PHE A 14 -8.73 -36.30 -50.60
CA PHE A 14 -7.60 -36.61 -49.73
C PHE A 14 -7.05 -35.35 -49.03
N ILE A 15 -6.97 -34.23 -49.76
CA ILE A 15 -6.59 -32.93 -49.20
C ILE A 15 -7.62 -32.47 -48.15
N ILE A 16 -8.91 -32.61 -48.41
CA ILE A 16 -9.98 -32.29 -47.44
C ILE A 16 -9.88 -33.18 -46.20
N ILE A 17 -9.70 -34.51 -46.40
CA ILE A 17 -9.52 -35.45 -45.28
C ILE A 17 -8.26 -35.10 -44.49
N LEU A 18 -7.16 -34.75 -45.13
CA LEU A 18 -5.92 -34.32 -44.51
C LEU A 18 -6.14 -33.03 -43.73
N MET A 19 -6.82 -32.04 -44.33
CA MET A 19 -7.16 -30.76 -43.64
C MET A 19 -8.08 -30.98 -42.44
N VAL A 20 -9.04 -31.87 -42.54
CA VAL A 20 -9.96 -32.23 -41.45
C VAL A 20 -9.22 -33.01 -40.36
N HIS A 21 -8.29 -33.91 -40.74
CA HIS A 21 -7.49 -34.66 -39.79
C HIS A 21 -6.49 -33.78 -39.08
N VAL A 22 -5.89 -32.82 -39.79
CA VAL A 22 -4.99 -31.79 -39.24
C VAL A 22 -5.70 -30.86 -38.23
N LYS A 23 -6.99 -30.56 -38.49
CA LYS A 23 -7.82 -29.79 -37.54
C LYS A 23 -8.27 -30.57 -36.31
N LYS A 24 -8.21 -31.90 -36.31
CA LYS A 24 -8.68 -32.75 -35.21
C LYS A 24 -7.63 -33.14 -34.19
N THR A 25 -6.36 -32.88 -34.43
CA THR A 25 -5.33 -33.10 -33.41
C THR A 25 -5.34 -31.91 -32.45
N ASP A 26 -5.65 -32.15 -31.19
CA ASP A 26 -5.56 -31.13 -30.13
C ASP A 26 -4.11 -30.61 -30.02
N ALA A 27 -3.84 -29.55 -30.79
CA ALA A 27 -2.51 -28.93 -30.81
C ALA A 27 -2.17 -28.28 -29.46
N VAL A 28 -3.18 -27.98 -28.63
CA VAL A 28 -3.04 -27.40 -27.30
C VAL A 28 -3.72 -28.30 -26.29
N VAL A 29 -2.99 -28.66 -25.25
CA VAL A 29 -3.51 -29.32 -24.05
C VAL A 29 -3.29 -28.38 -22.90
N PHE A 30 -4.35 -27.95 -22.24
CA PHE A 30 -4.28 -27.11 -21.07
C PHE A 30 -3.87 -27.89 -19.82
N SER A 31 -3.38 -27.20 -18.84
CA SER A 31 -3.03 -27.73 -17.51
C SER A 31 -4.27 -28.27 -16.81
N ASP A 32 -4.09 -29.27 -15.96
CA ASP A 32 -5.17 -29.85 -15.15
C ASP A 32 -5.66 -28.84 -14.09
N VAL A 33 -4.79 -27.89 -13.68
CA VAL A 33 -5.10 -26.79 -12.79
C VAL A 33 -5.18 -25.50 -13.61
N LEU A 34 -6.39 -25.00 -13.78
CA LEU A 34 -6.69 -23.73 -14.45
C LEU A 34 -7.08 -22.67 -13.41
N SER A 35 -6.23 -22.46 -12.40
CA SER A 35 -6.41 -21.43 -11.41
C SER A 35 -5.08 -20.81 -10.97
N CYS A 36 -5.17 -19.59 -10.45
CA CYS A 36 -4.07 -18.86 -9.83
C CYS A 36 -4.61 -18.02 -8.67
N SER A 37 -3.71 -17.48 -7.85
CA SER A 37 -4.09 -16.65 -6.73
C SER A 37 -4.32 -15.20 -7.16
N TYR A 38 -5.10 -14.47 -6.39
CA TYR A 38 -5.22 -13.03 -6.46
C TYR A 38 -3.81 -12.38 -6.40
N ARG A 39 -3.54 -11.40 -7.28
CA ARG A 39 -2.24 -10.72 -7.45
C ARG A 39 -1.04 -11.63 -7.78
N GLU A 40 -1.25 -12.91 -8.04
CA GLU A 40 -0.14 -13.77 -8.49
C GLU A 40 0.38 -13.29 -9.85
N LYS A 41 1.68 -13.09 -9.96
CA LYS A 41 2.34 -12.75 -11.22
C LYS A 41 2.50 -14.02 -12.05
N VAL A 42 1.61 -14.23 -12.99
CA VAL A 42 1.53 -15.44 -13.82
C VAL A 42 1.32 -15.12 -15.28
N SER A 43 2.07 -15.78 -16.15
CA SER A 43 1.90 -15.66 -17.61
C SER A 43 1.02 -16.78 -18.16
N VAL A 44 0.43 -16.55 -19.34
CA VAL A 44 -0.58 -17.45 -19.92
C VAL A 44 -0.03 -18.84 -20.24
N ASP A 45 1.25 -18.99 -20.53
CA ASP A 45 1.91 -20.27 -20.83
C ASP A 45 1.86 -21.27 -19.67
N ARG A 46 1.79 -20.81 -18.41
CA ARG A 46 1.61 -21.65 -17.22
C ARG A 46 0.40 -22.59 -17.34
N PHE A 47 -0.64 -22.13 -18.01
CA PHE A 47 -1.88 -22.88 -18.20
C PHE A 47 -1.86 -23.82 -19.40
N ILE A 48 -0.72 -23.93 -20.11
CA ILE A 48 -0.54 -24.79 -21.26
C ILE A 48 0.38 -25.94 -20.87
N ARG A 49 -0.19 -27.17 -20.77
CA ARG A 49 0.59 -28.39 -20.49
C ARG A 49 1.37 -28.87 -21.70
N LYS A 50 0.79 -28.72 -22.88
CA LYS A 50 1.39 -29.15 -24.14
C LYS A 50 0.92 -28.26 -25.29
N LEU A 51 1.85 -27.82 -26.10
CA LEU A 51 1.60 -27.10 -27.34
C LEU A 51 2.33 -27.78 -28.49
N ASP A 52 1.61 -28.21 -29.53
CA ASP A 52 2.19 -28.73 -30.75
C ASP A 52 2.36 -27.59 -31.76
N GLY A 53 3.39 -26.76 -31.50
CA GLY A 53 3.66 -25.52 -32.21
C GLY A 53 4.39 -24.49 -31.36
N THR A 54 4.21 -23.23 -31.72
CA THR A 54 4.87 -22.11 -31.03
C THR A 54 3.81 -21.09 -30.58
N LEU A 55 3.80 -20.74 -29.31
CA LEU A 55 2.99 -19.63 -28.77
C LEU A 55 3.47 -18.32 -29.39
N LEU A 56 2.55 -17.52 -29.92
CA LEU A 56 2.89 -16.25 -30.56
C LEU A 56 2.85 -15.08 -29.61
N ASP A 57 2.03 -15.16 -28.55
CA ASP A 57 1.88 -14.12 -27.54
C ASP A 57 1.83 -14.75 -26.14
N ASN A 58 2.85 -14.49 -25.35
CA ASN A 58 2.91 -14.89 -23.94
C ASN A 58 2.78 -13.65 -23.06
N TYR A 59 1.59 -13.38 -22.55
CA TYR A 59 1.27 -12.20 -21.77
C TYR A 59 1.00 -12.54 -20.31
N TRP A 60 1.15 -11.51 -19.46
CA TRP A 60 0.78 -11.59 -18.06
C TRP A 60 -0.73 -11.57 -17.90
N VAL A 61 -1.23 -12.50 -17.10
CA VAL A 61 -2.67 -12.60 -16.82
C VAL A 61 -3.04 -11.52 -15.80
N ASP A 62 -4.16 -10.83 -16.03
CA ASP A 62 -4.74 -9.94 -15.04
C ASP A 62 -5.35 -10.74 -13.88
N THR A 63 -4.65 -10.77 -12.76
CA THR A 63 -5.04 -11.42 -11.50
C THR A 63 -5.55 -10.45 -10.44
N SER A 64 -5.78 -9.18 -10.80
CA SER A 64 -6.19 -8.09 -9.88
C SER A 64 -7.62 -8.22 -9.34
N THR A 65 -8.38 -9.20 -9.83
CA THR A 65 -9.74 -9.48 -9.34
C THR A 65 -10.01 -10.98 -9.30
N VAL A 66 -10.59 -11.45 -8.19
CA VAL A 66 -11.05 -12.84 -8.01
C VAL A 66 -12.20 -13.16 -8.95
N GLY A 67 -12.27 -14.41 -9.38
CA GLY A 67 -13.32 -14.96 -10.24
C GLY A 67 -12.82 -15.53 -11.56
N LYS A 68 -13.77 -15.89 -12.41
CA LYS A 68 -13.50 -16.51 -13.69
C LYS A 68 -13.01 -15.50 -14.72
N LYS A 69 -11.91 -15.84 -15.41
CA LYS A 69 -11.29 -15.04 -16.47
C LYS A 69 -11.27 -15.84 -17.76
N LYS A 70 -11.76 -15.24 -18.85
CA LYS A 70 -11.64 -15.81 -20.19
C LYS A 70 -10.34 -15.34 -20.82
N LEU A 71 -9.50 -16.28 -21.16
CA LEU A 71 -8.21 -16.03 -21.82
C LEU A 71 -8.25 -16.53 -23.25
N GLU A 72 -7.41 -15.97 -24.09
CA GLU A 72 -7.25 -16.34 -25.47
C GLU A 72 -5.76 -16.41 -25.83
N ILE A 73 -5.32 -17.50 -26.43
CA ILE A 73 -3.96 -17.65 -26.94
C ILE A 73 -3.96 -17.71 -28.45
N GLN A 74 -2.91 -17.14 -29.04
CA GLN A 74 -2.57 -17.32 -30.44
C GLN A 74 -1.30 -18.16 -30.55
N TYR A 75 -1.32 -19.14 -31.41
CA TYR A 75 -0.17 -20.02 -31.64
C TYR A 75 -0.05 -20.41 -33.11
N LYS A 76 1.19 -20.65 -33.55
CA LYS A 76 1.51 -21.20 -34.83
C LYS A 76 1.64 -22.73 -34.69
N ASN A 77 0.73 -23.50 -35.29
CA ASN A 77 0.79 -24.94 -35.19
C ASN A 77 1.99 -25.52 -35.99
N ARG A 78 2.29 -26.81 -35.84
CA ARG A 78 3.41 -27.49 -36.51
C ARG A 78 3.35 -27.43 -38.05
N TYR A 79 2.18 -27.12 -38.60
CA TYR A 79 2.01 -26.95 -40.04
C TYR A 79 2.15 -25.53 -40.54
N GLY A 80 2.43 -24.59 -39.65
CA GLY A 80 2.65 -23.18 -39.95
C GLY A 80 1.41 -22.30 -39.93
N PHE A 81 0.23 -22.85 -39.62
CA PHE A 81 -1.02 -22.08 -39.54
C PHE A 81 -1.14 -21.39 -38.17
N ILE A 82 -1.64 -20.15 -38.18
CA ILE A 82 -1.98 -19.42 -36.97
C ILE A 82 -3.38 -19.81 -36.53
N GLU A 83 -3.50 -20.23 -35.30
CA GLU A 83 -4.74 -20.63 -34.67
C GLU A 83 -4.95 -19.88 -33.36
N GLN A 84 -6.23 -19.81 -32.91
CA GLN A 84 -6.63 -19.20 -31.65
C GLN A 84 -7.38 -20.23 -30.80
N LYS A 85 -7.10 -20.23 -29.51
CA LYS A 85 -7.82 -21.03 -28.51
C LYS A 85 -8.25 -20.19 -27.34
N LYS A 86 -9.53 -20.35 -26.97
CA LYS A 86 -10.09 -19.70 -25.74
C LYS A 86 -10.23 -20.74 -24.65
N PHE A 87 -9.95 -20.33 -23.45
CA PHE A 87 -10.13 -21.13 -22.24
C PHE A 87 -10.51 -20.24 -21.06
N GLU A 88 -10.90 -20.84 -19.96
CA GLU A 88 -11.28 -20.12 -18.74
C GLU A 88 -10.36 -20.57 -17.60
N ILE A 89 -9.90 -19.62 -16.81
CA ILE A 89 -9.21 -19.86 -15.55
C ILE A 89 -10.02 -19.24 -14.40
N GLU A 90 -9.67 -19.62 -13.18
CA GLU A 90 -10.23 -19.04 -11.97
C GLU A 90 -9.12 -18.37 -11.16
N VAL A 91 -9.25 -17.06 -10.92
CA VAL A 91 -8.44 -16.36 -9.95
C VAL A 91 -9.11 -16.53 -8.58
N LYS A 92 -8.36 -17.01 -7.61
CA LYS A 92 -8.86 -17.32 -6.25
C LYS A 92 -8.21 -16.42 -5.23
N ASP A 93 -8.98 -16.02 -4.25
CA ASP A 93 -8.46 -15.56 -2.98
C ASP A 93 -8.14 -16.80 -2.13
N VAL A 94 -6.89 -16.89 -1.70
CA VAL A 94 -6.34 -18.01 -0.91
C VAL A 94 -5.55 -17.52 0.30
N VAL A 95 -5.58 -16.22 0.56
CA VAL A 95 -4.88 -15.58 1.67
C VAL A 95 -5.85 -15.46 2.85
N ALA A 96 -5.40 -15.83 4.03
CA ALA A 96 -6.22 -15.67 5.23
C ALA A 96 -6.18 -14.23 5.72
N PRO A 97 -7.24 -13.76 6.38
CA PRO A 97 -7.27 -12.42 6.97
C PRO A 97 -6.13 -12.17 7.95
N ILE A 98 -5.67 -10.93 8.00
CA ILE A 98 -4.68 -10.48 9.00
C ILE A 98 -5.42 -10.04 10.27
N ILE A 99 -4.93 -10.51 11.42
CA ILE A 99 -5.38 -10.09 12.74
C ILE A 99 -4.34 -9.15 13.34
N VAL A 100 -4.69 -7.90 13.51
CA VAL A 100 -3.81 -6.86 14.06
C VAL A 100 -4.12 -6.65 15.53
N VAL A 101 -3.33 -7.29 16.37
CA VAL A 101 -3.35 -7.16 17.83
C VAL A 101 -1.96 -7.38 18.39
N ASN A 102 -1.53 -6.50 19.29
CA ASN A 102 -0.30 -6.69 20.06
C ASN A 102 -0.49 -7.77 21.13
N ASN A 103 0.59 -8.40 21.56
CA ASN A 103 0.56 -9.35 22.66
C ASN A 103 1.71 -9.06 23.65
N PRO A 104 1.42 -8.55 24.87
CA PRO A 104 0.08 -8.24 25.41
C PRO A 104 -0.54 -6.99 24.77
N TYR A 105 -1.88 -6.93 24.73
CA TYR A 105 -2.64 -5.74 24.39
C TYR A 105 -3.12 -5.06 25.67
N THR A 106 -2.92 -3.75 25.78
CA THR A 106 -3.23 -3.02 27.02
C THR A 106 -4.29 -1.94 26.77
N VAL A 107 -5.33 -1.94 27.61
CA VAL A 107 -6.38 -0.93 27.64
C VAL A 107 -6.50 -0.33 29.03
N VAL A 108 -6.97 0.90 29.12
CA VAL A 108 -7.30 1.53 30.39
C VAL A 108 -8.74 1.20 30.77
N GLU A 109 -8.95 0.86 32.05
CA GLU A 109 -10.25 0.54 32.63
C GLU A 109 -11.32 1.55 32.23
N GLY A 110 -12.39 1.07 31.58
CA GLY A 110 -13.56 1.85 31.17
C GLY A 110 -13.34 2.80 29.97
N GLU A 111 -12.16 2.85 29.34
CA GLU A 111 -11.93 3.73 28.17
C GLU A 111 -12.31 3.08 26.85
N VAL A 112 -12.40 1.76 26.79
CA VAL A 112 -12.81 0.99 25.60
C VAL A 112 -14.11 0.28 25.92
N SER A 113 -15.10 0.40 25.06
CA SER A 113 -16.42 -0.24 25.22
C SER A 113 -16.50 -1.60 24.50
N ASP A 114 -15.79 -1.74 23.38
CA ASP A 114 -15.68 -2.98 22.61
C ASP A 114 -14.23 -3.14 22.13
N LEU A 115 -13.64 -4.32 22.31
CA LEU A 115 -12.29 -4.60 21.82
C LEU A 115 -12.20 -4.54 20.29
N LEU A 116 -13.26 -4.84 19.57
CA LEU A 116 -13.29 -4.75 18.10
C LEU A 116 -13.26 -3.30 17.57
N ASP A 117 -13.41 -2.29 18.43
CA ASP A 117 -13.17 -0.90 18.05
C ASP A 117 -11.67 -0.57 17.94
N VAL A 118 -10.82 -1.34 18.63
CA VAL A 118 -9.37 -1.07 18.78
C VAL A 118 -8.47 -2.22 18.33
N ILE A 119 -9.04 -3.40 18.11
CA ILE A 119 -8.40 -4.55 17.48
C ILE A 119 -9.14 -4.82 16.18
N PHE A 120 -8.43 -5.05 15.08
CA PHE A 120 -9.10 -5.28 13.82
C PHE A 120 -8.59 -6.50 13.07
N CYS A 121 -9.46 -7.05 12.23
CA CYS A 121 -9.14 -8.02 11.21
C CYS A 121 -9.47 -7.42 9.85
N ALA A 122 -8.63 -7.66 8.88
CA ALA A 122 -8.88 -7.25 7.51
C ALA A 122 -8.21 -8.21 6.53
N ASP A 123 -8.63 -8.16 5.30
CA ASP A 123 -8.21 -9.07 4.26
C ASP A 123 -7.63 -8.33 3.07
N ASP A 124 -6.74 -8.99 2.31
CA ASP A 124 -6.08 -8.41 1.15
C ASP A 124 -7.03 -8.26 -0.05
N TYR A 125 -8.14 -9.01 -0.10
CA TYR A 125 -9.14 -8.93 -1.16
C TYR A 125 -10.51 -8.53 -0.67
N ASP A 126 -11.03 -9.16 0.38
CA ASP A 126 -12.41 -9.03 0.83
C ASP A 126 -12.63 -7.84 1.78
N ASP A 127 -13.64 -7.02 1.49
CA ASP A 127 -14.17 -6.04 2.45
C ASP A 127 -15.07 -6.73 3.47
N GLY A 128 -14.95 -6.35 4.74
CA GLY A 128 -15.86 -6.81 5.81
C GLY A 128 -15.60 -8.24 6.28
N VAL A 129 -14.37 -8.49 6.72
CA VAL A 129 -13.95 -9.72 7.41
C VAL A 129 -14.75 -9.89 8.70
N LYS A 130 -15.16 -11.13 8.96
CA LYS A 130 -15.82 -11.47 10.23
C LYS A 130 -14.75 -11.74 11.29
N CYS A 131 -14.74 -10.92 12.34
CA CYS A 131 -13.88 -11.05 13.50
C CYS A 131 -14.70 -11.49 14.72
N VAL A 132 -14.18 -12.43 15.49
CA VAL A 132 -14.81 -12.88 16.74
C VAL A 132 -13.75 -13.04 17.82
N ILE A 133 -13.95 -12.40 18.97
CA ILE A 133 -13.11 -12.57 20.17
C ILE A 133 -13.82 -13.54 21.10
N SER A 134 -13.12 -14.55 21.58
CA SER A 134 -13.58 -15.56 22.54
C SER A 134 -12.72 -15.55 23.80
N GLY A 135 -13.33 -15.94 24.92
CA GLY A 135 -12.78 -15.89 26.28
C GLY A 135 -13.58 -14.95 27.18
N GLU A 136 -13.41 -15.11 28.49
CA GLU A 136 -14.06 -14.23 29.46
C GLU A 136 -13.16 -13.03 29.77
N TYR A 137 -13.71 -11.83 29.67
CA TYR A 137 -13.02 -10.57 30.01
C TYR A 137 -13.98 -9.49 30.47
N ASP A 138 -13.46 -8.52 31.20
CA ASP A 138 -14.20 -7.35 31.66
C ASP A 138 -13.34 -6.09 31.50
N LEU A 139 -13.75 -5.20 30.59
CA LEU A 139 -13.04 -3.95 30.29
C LEU A 139 -13.15 -2.90 31.41
N ASN A 140 -14.04 -3.12 32.37
CA ASN A 140 -14.22 -2.27 33.55
C ASN A 140 -13.59 -2.87 34.83
N ARG A 141 -12.77 -3.91 34.69
CA ARG A 141 -12.10 -4.54 35.81
C ARG A 141 -10.62 -4.75 35.53
N ILE A 142 -9.78 -4.14 36.33
CA ILE A 142 -8.33 -4.34 36.26
C ILE A 142 -7.98 -5.80 36.38
N GLY A 143 -7.17 -6.29 35.43
CA GLY A 143 -6.79 -7.70 35.38
C GLY A 143 -6.07 -8.07 34.09
N GLN A 144 -5.71 -9.35 34.04
CA GLN A 144 -5.12 -9.96 32.86
C GLN A 144 -6.05 -11.08 32.38
N TYR A 145 -6.36 -11.06 31.09
CA TYR A 145 -7.30 -11.98 30.46
C TYR A 145 -6.64 -12.64 29.25
N HIS A 146 -6.80 -13.96 29.13
CA HIS A 146 -6.29 -14.73 27.98
C HIS A 146 -7.42 -14.92 26.98
N LEU A 147 -7.24 -14.39 25.80
CA LEU A 147 -8.28 -14.32 24.77
C LEU A 147 -7.79 -14.94 23.47
N LYS A 148 -8.74 -15.38 22.65
CA LYS A 148 -8.53 -15.83 21.29
C LYS A 148 -9.35 -14.96 20.35
N ILE A 149 -8.77 -14.56 19.24
CA ILE A 149 -9.47 -13.88 18.14
C ILE A 149 -9.41 -14.78 16.90
N GLU A 150 -10.54 -14.91 16.22
CA GLU A 150 -10.71 -15.69 15.00
C GLU A 150 -11.25 -14.75 13.92
N ALA A 151 -10.73 -14.91 12.72
CA ALA A 151 -11.12 -14.12 11.55
C ALA A 151 -11.42 -15.03 10.37
N GLN A 152 -12.47 -14.72 9.61
CA GLN A 152 -12.83 -15.44 8.39
C GLN A 152 -13.24 -14.43 7.31
N ASP A 153 -12.67 -14.59 6.11
CA ASP A 153 -13.07 -13.84 4.92
C ASP A 153 -14.29 -14.45 4.22
N LYS A 154 -14.72 -13.86 3.11
CA LYS A 154 -15.84 -14.37 2.31
C LYS A 154 -15.46 -15.55 1.43
N SER A 155 -14.17 -15.71 1.15
CA SER A 155 -13.61 -16.82 0.38
C SER A 155 -13.49 -18.09 1.22
N GLY A 156 -13.64 -17.98 2.55
CA GLY A 156 -13.60 -19.08 3.53
C GLY A 156 -12.21 -19.33 4.09
N ASN A 157 -11.24 -18.44 3.85
CA ASN A 157 -9.93 -18.56 4.51
C ASN A 157 -10.04 -18.06 5.95
N GLU A 158 -9.28 -18.69 6.86
CA GLU A 158 -9.39 -18.47 8.30
C GLU A 158 -8.03 -18.14 8.91
N ALA A 159 -8.04 -17.25 9.90
CA ALA A 159 -6.90 -16.94 10.76
C ALA A 159 -7.34 -16.95 12.23
N GLU A 160 -6.40 -17.30 13.12
CA GLU A 160 -6.61 -17.23 14.56
C GLU A 160 -5.37 -16.71 15.27
N LYS A 161 -5.57 -16.03 16.40
CA LYS A 161 -4.48 -15.52 17.23
C LYS A 161 -4.88 -15.52 18.70
N GLU A 162 -3.99 -16.03 19.57
CA GLU A 162 -4.12 -15.89 21.01
C GLU A 162 -3.39 -14.63 21.48
N PHE A 163 -3.95 -13.92 22.42
CA PHE A 163 -3.32 -12.74 23.02
C PHE A 163 -3.74 -12.55 24.48
N THR A 164 -2.93 -11.82 25.21
CA THR A 164 -3.21 -11.42 26.58
C THR A 164 -3.71 -9.98 26.59
N LEU A 165 -4.92 -9.78 27.10
CA LEU A 165 -5.47 -8.46 27.37
C LEU A 165 -5.10 -8.03 28.79
N ASN A 166 -4.44 -6.88 28.93
CA ASN A 166 -4.19 -6.22 30.20
C ASN A 166 -5.16 -5.04 30.35
N VAL A 167 -6.07 -5.11 31.32
CA VAL A 167 -6.86 -3.94 31.73
C VAL A 167 -6.14 -3.29 32.89
N VAL A 168 -5.73 -2.05 32.73
CA VAL A 168 -4.89 -1.32 33.69
C VAL A 168 -5.59 -0.06 34.17
N LYS A 169 -5.18 0.42 35.34
CA LYS A 169 -5.64 1.73 35.84
C LYS A 169 -4.99 2.85 35.06
N LYS A 170 -5.73 3.93 34.81
CA LYS A 170 -5.17 5.14 34.22
C LYS A 170 -4.03 5.69 35.09
N GLU A 171 -2.82 5.63 34.60
CA GLU A 171 -1.68 6.22 35.29
C GLU A 171 -1.73 7.75 35.20
N LYS A 172 -1.46 8.42 36.33
CA LYS A 172 -1.16 9.85 36.28
C LYS A 172 0.23 9.99 35.63
N LYS A 173 0.33 10.71 34.51
CA LYS A 173 1.62 11.02 33.90
C LYS A 173 2.55 11.58 34.96
N SER A 174 3.54 10.81 35.41
CA SER A 174 4.62 11.32 36.25
C SER A 174 5.62 12.03 35.34
N ASN A 175 5.90 13.29 35.63
CA ASN A 175 6.83 14.14 34.86
C ASN A 175 8.32 13.79 35.09
N SER A 176 8.71 12.54 35.31
CA SER A 176 10.05 12.18 35.75
C SER A 176 10.85 11.19 34.94
N SER A 177 10.47 10.86 33.73
CA SER A 177 11.42 10.23 32.80
C SER A 177 12.17 11.33 32.05
N GLN A 178 13.50 11.35 32.09
CA GLN A 178 14.30 12.10 31.14
C GLN A 178 13.96 11.56 29.76
N VAL A 179 13.17 12.31 29.01
CA VAL A 179 12.87 11.98 27.62
C VAL A 179 14.20 12.08 26.88
N LYS A 180 14.70 10.99 26.36
CA LYS A 180 15.88 10.98 25.50
C LYS A 180 15.42 11.54 24.15
N TYR A 181 16.09 12.55 23.66
CA TYR A 181 15.85 13.14 22.35
C TYR A 181 17.00 12.80 21.40
N THR A 182 16.70 12.74 20.12
CA THR A 182 17.69 12.66 19.06
C THR A 182 18.18 14.09 18.76
N ASP A 183 19.43 14.41 19.10
CA ASP A 183 20.03 15.70 18.75
C ASP A 183 20.30 15.77 17.24
N PHE A 184 19.76 16.79 16.56
CA PHE A 184 19.87 16.92 15.10
C PHE A 184 21.31 17.07 14.65
N LYS A 185 22.14 17.81 15.39
CA LYS A 185 23.53 18.03 15.03
C LYS A 185 24.34 16.74 15.09
N ASP A 186 24.11 15.93 16.13
CA ASP A 186 24.76 14.62 16.27
C ASP A 186 24.28 13.69 15.16
N PHE A 187 22.99 13.71 14.86
CA PHE A 187 22.39 12.95 13.75
C PHE A 187 22.99 13.37 12.42
N TYR A 188 23.01 14.67 12.12
CA TYR A 188 23.58 15.23 10.90
C TYR A 188 25.05 14.84 10.72
N GLN A 189 25.89 14.94 11.75
CA GLN A 189 27.30 14.55 11.70
C GLN A 189 27.49 13.07 11.39
N LYS A 190 26.58 12.21 11.86
CA LYS A 190 26.65 10.76 11.69
C LYS A 190 26.22 10.32 10.30
N TYR A 191 25.21 10.94 9.71
CA TYR A 191 24.50 10.42 8.53
C TYR A 191 24.60 11.29 7.27
N ASN A 192 25.05 12.54 7.38
CA ASN A 192 25.18 13.44 6.23
C ASN A 192 26.35 12.99 5.34
N ASP A 193 26.02 12.50 4.15
CA ASP A 193 26.98 12.18 3.08
C ASP A 193 26.42 12.56 1.71
N SER A 194 27.17 12.30 0.64
CA SER A 194 26.77 12.67 -0.73
C SER A 194 25.60 11.86 -1.30
N SER A 195 25.16 10.81 -0.59
CA SER A 195 24.07 9.93 -1.05
C SER A 195 22.73 10.27 -0.42
N VAL A 196 22.70 11.18 0.57
CA VAL A 196 21.50 11.53 1.30
C VAL A 196 21.39 13.02 1.55
N GLU A 197 20.16 13.49 1.67
CA GLU A 197 19.82 14.80 2.22
C GLU A 197 19.02 14.61 3.51
N ILE A 198 19.21 15.47 4.50
CA ILE A 198 18.52 15.40 5.78
C ILE A 198 17.48 16.51 5.84
N GLY A 199 16.28 16.16 6.24
CA GLY A 199 15.13 17.04 6.34
C GLY A 199 14.29 16.84 7.58
N LEU A 200 13.17 17.54 7.63
CA LEU A 200 12.22 17.53 8.74
C LEU A 200 10.79 17.38 8.22
N ASP A 201 9.94 16.72 9.02
CA ASP A 201 8.48 16.72 8.85
C ASP A 201 7.86 17.74 9.82
N ILE A 202 7.12 18.71 9.30
CA ILE A 202 6.64 19.87 10.04
C ILE A 202 5.14 20.08 9.83
N SER A 203 4.45 20.33 10.94
CA SER A 203 3.04 20.71 10.99
C SER A 203 2.81 21.77 12.08
N LYS A 204 1.58 22.11 12.34
CA LYS A 204 1.19 22.97 13.47
C LYS A 204 1.76 22.53 14.84
N TRP A 205 2.15 21.25 14.97
CA TRP A 205 2.64 20.72 16.24
C TRP A 205 4.04 21.21 16.62
N GLN A 206 4.82 21.69 15.64
CA GLN A 206 6.11 22.30 15.86
C GLN A 206 6.01 23.78 16.30
N GLY A 207 4.81 24.38 16.19
CA GLY A 207 4.57 25.78 16.51
C GLY A 207 5.30 26.73 15.55
N GLU A 208 5.87 27.81 16.07
CA GLU A 208 6.68 28.75 15.29
C GLU A 208 8.04 28.14 14.96
N VAL A 209 8.43 28.16 13.70
CA VAL A 209 9.69 27.62 13.17
C VAL A 209 10.56 28.73 12.64
N ASP A 210 11.81 28.79 13.09
CA ASP A 210 12.83 29.69 12.56
C ASP A 210 13.56 28.99 11.38
N TYR A 211 13.04 29.18 10.19
CA TYR A 211 13.55 28.52 8.97
C TYR A 211 14.99 28.89 8.64
N ALA A 212 15.41 30.11 8.94
CA ALA A 212 16.80 30.51 8.75
C ALA A 212 17.75 29.72 9.67
N LYS A 213 17.34 29.45 10.92
CA LYS A 213 18.15 28.63 11.83
C LYS A 213 18.22 27.17 11.40
N ILE A 214 17.08 26.55 11.07
CA ILE A 214 17.11 25.13 10.68
C ILE A 214 17.91 24.92 9.39
N ALA A 215 17.81 25.83 8.42
CA ALA A 215 18.63 25.77 7.20
C ALA A 215 20.14 25.89 7.53
N ASN A 216 20.51 26.78 8.45
CA ASN A 216 21.90 26.94 8.88
C ASN A 216 22.45 25.73 9.68
N GLU A 217 21.57 24.93 10.32
CA GLU A 217 21.96 23.66 10.97
C GLU A 217 22.17 22.51 9.94
N GLY A 218 21.80 22.71 8.67
CA GLY A 218 22.02 21.74 7.60
C GLY A 218 20.77 21.03 7.10
N VAL A 219 19.57 21.47 7.50
CA VAL A 219 18.31 20.97 6.92
C VAL A 219 18.28 21.34 5.44
N SER A 220 18.05 20.33 4.58
CA SER A 220 18.02 20.51 3.12
C SER A 220 16.60 20.55 2.56
N PHE A 221 15.65 19.93 3.25
CA PHE A 221 14.25 19.84 2.82
C PHE A 221 13.29 19.78 4.00
N VAL A 222 12.02 20.04 3.70
CA VAL A 222 10.92 19.82 4.63
C VAL A 222 9.73 19.14 3.94
N MET A 223 9.05 18.26 4.67
CA MET A 223 7.74 17.74 4.34
C MET A 223 6.71 18.47 5.20
N LEU A 224 5.81 19.24 4.59
CA LEU A 224 4.88 20.11 5.30
C LEU A 224 3.46 19.55 5.26
N LYS A 225 2.81 19.53 6.42
CA LYS A 225 1.38 19.22 6.48
C LYS A 225 0.57 20.30 5.79
N VAL A 226 0.00 20.02 4.61
CA VAL A 226 -0.91 20.96 3.97
C VAL A 226 -2.27 21.02 4.66
N GLY A 227 -2.65 19.92 5.31
CA GLY A 227 -3.92 19.80 6.00
C GLY A 227 -4.35 18.36 6.17
N GLY A 228 -5.61 18.15 6.44
CA GLY A 228 -6.18 16.82 6.60
C GLY A 228 -7.70 16.83 6.62
N GLN A 229 -8.28 15.64 6.64
CA GLN A 229 -9.68 15.44 6.91
C GLN A 229 -9.92 15.36 8.42
N THR A 230 -11.02 15.85 8.93
CA THR A 230 -11.30 15.85 10.38
C THR A 230 -11.69 14.48 10.92
N GLU A 231 -12.43 13.72 10.11
CA GLU A 231 -12.93 12.38 10.42
C GLU A 231 -13.43 11.70 9.13
N ILE A 232 -13.91 10.47 9.21
CA ILE A 232 -14.54 9.77 8.08
C ILE A 232 -15.74 10.59 7.59
N GLY A 233 -15.71 11.03 6.32
CA GLY A 233 -16.75 11.88 5.72
C GLY A 233 -16.73 13.32 6.19
N GLY A 234 -15.79 13.72 7.04
CA GLY A 234 -15.65 15.07 7.57
C GLY A 234 -15.05 16.09 6.58
N GLU A 235 -14.94 17.32 7.04
CA GLU A 235 -14.39 18.42 6.25
C GLU A 235 -12.88 18.35 6.07
N TYR A 236 -12.37 18.96 5.01
CA TYR A 236 -10.93 19.16 4.80
C TYR A 236 -10.51 20.49 5.42
N ILE A 237 -9.54 20.44 6.31
CA ILE A 237 -9.00 21.62 6.97
C ILE A 237 -7.54 21.83 6.59
N VAL A 238 -7.16 23.09 6.37
CA VAL A 238 -5.77 23.48 6.18
C VAL A 238 -5.05 23.37 7.52
N ASP A 239 -3.81 22.92 7.55
CA ASP A 239 -2.98 23.05 8.75
C ASP A 239 -2.78 24.55 9.05
N PRO A 240 -3.09 25.03 10.25
CA PRO A 240 -3.07 26.47 10.54
C PRO A 240 -1.69 27.13 10.38
N SER A 241 -0.59 26.36 10.36
CA SER A 241 0.76 26.85 10.13
C SER A 241 1.25 26.66 8.70
N PHE A 242 0.40 26.14 7.79
CA PHE A 242 0.84 25.74 6.45
C PHE A 242 1.41 26.92 5.64
N ASP A 243 0.68 28.03 5.58
CA ASP A 243 1.08 29.18 4.77
C ASP A 243 2.41 29.77 5.30
N ASP A 244 2.54 29.98 6.62
CA ASP A 244 3.78 30.46 7.24
C ASP A 244 4.94 29.47 7.03
N ASN A 245 4.67 28.17 7.13
CA ASN A 245 5.69 27.14 6.98
C ASN A 245 6.21 27.04 5.54
N ILE A 246 5.32 27.07 4.54
CA ILE A 246 5.75 26.94 3.14
C ILE A 246 6.50 28.19 2.65
N GLU A 247 6.03 29.38 3.01
CA GLU A 247 6.70 30.63 2.68
C GLU A 247 8.07 30.68 3.37
N GLY A 248 8.14 30.41 4.67
CA GLY A 248 9.40 30.40 5.42
C GLY A 248 10.41 29.39 4.91
N ALA A 249 9.98 28.18 4.51
CA ALA A 249 10.85 27.17 3.94
C ALA A 249 11.43 27.60 2.59
N LEU A 250 10.58 28.08 1.67
CA LEU A 250 10.98 28.49 0.34
C LEU A 250 11.89 29.73 0.38
N GLU A 251 11.60 30.74 1.20
CA GLU A 251 12.43 31.94 1.38
C GLU A 251 13.83 31.60 1.89
N ASN A 252 14.00 30.51 2.63
CA ASN A 252 15.29 30.06 3.13
C ASN A 252 15.95 28.96 2.25
N GLY A 253 15.42 28.74 1.04
CA GLY A 253 16.02 27.88 0.04
C GLY A 253 15.89 26.37 0.31
N LEU A 254 14.98 25.97 1.20
CA LEU A 254 14.71 24.56 1.48
C LEU A 254 13.87 23.95 0.33
N LYS A 255 14.12 22.68 0.00
CA LYS A 255 13.23 21.89 -0.84
C LYS A 255 11.96 21.58 -0.08
N VAL A 256 10.81 21.71 -0.71
CA VAL A 256 9.51 21.49 -0.06
C VAL A 256 8.76 20.36 -0.75
N GLY A 257 8.24 19.44 0.06
CA GLY A 257 7.16 18.53 -0.25
C GLY A 257 6.02 18.71 0.74
N VAL A 258 4.88 18.10 0.46
CA VAL A 258 3.72 18.24 1.33
C VAL A 258 3.04 16.89 1.59
N TYR A 259 2.25 16.80 2.67
CA TYR A 259 1.41 15.65 2.95
C TYR A 259 0.00 16.03 3.40
N PHE A 260 -0.94 15.11 3.19
CA PHE A 260 -2.34 15.27 3.56
C PHE A 260 -2.79 14.08 4.42
N TYR A 261 -3.24 14.38 5.66
CA TYR A 261 -3.75 13.37 6.58
C TYR A 261 -5.17 12.93 6.19
N SER A 262 -5.30 11.70 5.71
CA SER A 262 -6.50 11.19 5.05
C SER A 262 -7.35 10.29 5.95
N TYR A 263 -8.67 10.42 5.84
CA TYR A 263 -9.68 9.46 6.29
C TYR A 263 -10.48 8.88 5.11
N ALA A 264 -9.94 8.94 3.90
CA ALA A 264 -10.64 8.42 2.73
C ALA A 264 -10.85 6.91 2.83
N LYS A 265 -12.04 6.46 2.42
CA LYS A 265 -12.42 5.05 2.31
C LYS A 265 -12.93 4.67 0.91
N SER A 266 -12.81 5.57 -0.04
CA SER A 266 -13.17 5.33 -1.43
C SER A 266 -12.26 6.11 -2.39
N GLU A 267 -12.10 5.58 -3.60
CA GLU A 267 -11.35 6.22 -4.69
C GLU A 267 -11.86 7.63 -5.01
N ILE A 268 -13.19 7.83 -4.92
CA ILE A 268 -13.81 9.14 -5.18
C ILE A 268 -13.38 10.16 -4.13
N GLU A 269 -13.36 9.77 -2.85
CA GLU A 269 -12.90 10.64 -1.76
C GLU A 269 -11.42 10.97 -1.92
N ALA A 270 -10.57 9.98 -2.20
CA ALA A 270 -9.15 10.16 -2.42
C ALA A 270 -8.84 11.16 -3.56
N LYS A 271 -9.52 11.03 -4.70
CA LYS A 271 -9.42 11.98 -5.81
C LYS A 271 -9.87 13.40 -5.44
N LYS A 272 -10.90 13.53 -4.61
CA LYS A 272 -11.33 14.85 -4.09
C LYS A 272 -10.28 15.47 -3.18
N GLN A 273 -9.69 14.67 -2.29
CA GLN A 273 -8.59 15.10 -1.41
C GLN A 273 -7.37 15.54 -2.20
N ALA A 274 -6.94 14.74 -3.19
CA ALA A 274 -5.83 15.08 -4.08
C ALA A 274 -6.02 16.42 -4.78
N ARG A 275 -7.22 16.66 -5.36
CA ARG A 275 -7.55 17.94 -6.00
C ARG A 275 -7.55 19.10 -5.02
N TRP A 276 -8.02 18.87 -3.81
CA TRP A 276 -8.00 19.90 -2.76
C TRP A 276 -6.56 20.27 -2.39
N VAL A 277 -5.67 19.28 -2.23
CA VAL A 277 -4.24 19.50 -1.98
C VAL A 277 -3.60 20.30 -3.12
N VAL A 278 -3.83 19.86 -4.36
CA VAL A 278 -3.31 20.56 -5.55
C VAL A 278 -3.75 22.02 -5.59
N GLN A 279 -5.00 22.32 -5.24
CA GLN A 279 -5.47 23.71 -5.18
C GLN A 279 -4.77 24.57 -4.11
N LYS A 280 -4.29 23.95 -3.04
CA LYS A 280 -3.56 24.64 -1.97
C LYS A 280 -2.11 24.93 -2.33
N VAL A 281 -1.49 24.05 -3.12
CA VAL A 281 -0.06 24.14 -3.41
C VAL A 281 0.26 24.69 -4.81
N LYS A 282 -0.73 24.94 -5.65
CA LYS A 282 -0.55 25.29 -7.07
C LYS A 282 0.28 26.56 -7.33
N ASP A 283 0.32 27.47 -6.37
CA ASP A 283 1.04 28.75 -6.47
C ASP A 283 2.45 28.68 -5.87
N TYR A 284 2.88 27.50 -5.38
CA TYR A 284 4.19 27.24 -4.80
C TYR A 284 4.98 26.23 -5.64
N GLU A 285 6.29 26.37 -5.63
CA GLU A 285 7.19 25.40 -6.29
C GLU A 285 7.52 24.26 -5.33
N LEU A 286 7.02 23.06 -5.61
CA LEU A 286 7.34 21.85 -4.85
C LEU A 286 8.48 21.10 -5.54
N ALA A 287 9.62 20.98 -4.85
CA ALA A 287 10.75 20.17 -5.27
C ALA A 287 10.63 18.69 -4.88
N LEU A 288 9.73 18.37 -3.96
CA LEU A 288 9.47 17.05 -3.43
C LEU A 288 8.00 16.65 -3.62
N PRO A 289 7.67 15.35 -3.51
CA PRO A 289 6.33 14.84 -3.79
C PRO A 289 5.24 15.33 -2.83
N ILE A 290 3.99 15.04 -3.25
CA ILE A 290 2.80 15.10 -2.40
C ILE A 290 2.56 13.70 -1.82
N ALA A 291 2.57 13.57 -0.49
CA ALA A 291 2.39 12.30 0.18
C ALA A 291 0.92 12.07 0.58
N PHE A 292 0.45 10.85 0.32
CA PHE A 292 -0.77 10.32 0.88
C PHE A 292 -0.45 9.71 2.25
N ASP A 293 -1.00 10.30 3.30
CA ASP A 293 -0.80 9.91 4.69
C ASP A 293 -2.11 9.36 5.26
N TRP A 294 -2.16 8.05 5.52
CA TRP A 294 -3.31 7.36 6.09
C TRP A 294 -2.86 6.47 7.26
N GLU A 295 -3.20 6.88 8.49
CA GLU A 295 -2.66 6.28 9.71
C GLU A 295 -3.75 5.81 10.72
N ASN A 296 -4.99 5.67 10.28
CA ASN A 296 -6.11 5.39 11.20
C ASN A 296 -6.23 3.91 11.61
N TRP A 297 -5.10 3.25 11.83
CA TRP A 297 -5.01 1.83 12.14
C TRP A 297 -5.74 1.43 13.42
N ALA A 298 -5.69 2.29 14.45
CA ALA A 298 -6.39 2.04 15.71
C ALA A 298 -7.93 2.00 15.58
N ARG A 299 -8.48 2.52 14.49
CA ARG A 299 -9.91 2.54 14.21
C ARG A 299 -10.23 1.94 12.84
N TYR A 300 -9.37 1.09 12.31
CA TYR A 300 -9.51 0.53 10.97
C TYR A 300 -10.87 -0.12 10.74
N SER A 301 -11.40 -0.86 11.74
CA SER A 301 -12.71 -1.51 11.67
C SER A 301 -13.86 -0.55 11.32
N THR A 302 -13.75 0.72 11.73
CA THR A 302 -14.80 1.72 11.48
C THR A 302 -14.90 2.16 10.01
N PHE A 303 -13.86 1.90 9.22
CA PHE A 303 -13.87 2.22 7.78
C PHE A 303 -14.68 1.18 6.98
N GLY A 304 -14.76 -0.06 7.44
CA GLY A 304 -15.50 -1.15 6.80
C GLY A 304 -14.97 -1.52 5.40
N ILE A 305 -13.68 -1.35 5.17
CA ILE A 305 -12.99 -1.66 3.92
C ILE A 305 -11.88 -2.69 4.15
N GLY A 306 -11.61 -3.52 3.14
CA GLY A 306 -10.44 -4.40 3.09
C GLY A 306 -9.21 -3.68 2.54
N PHE A 307 -8.07 -4.36 2.57
CA PHE A 307 -6.80 -3.77 2.12
C PHE A 307 -6.77 -3.50 0.62
N ARG A 308 -7.46 -4.31 -0.19
CA ARG A 308 -7.64 -4.03 -1.62
C ARG A 308 -8.27 -2.65 -1.85
N THR A 309 -9.34 -2.36 -1.13
CA THR A 309 -10.03 -1.07 -1.24
C THR A 309 -9.15 0.06 -0.73
N LEU A 310 -8.43 -0.13 0.39
CA LEU A 310 -7.50 0.85 0.92
C LEU A 310 -6.35 1.15 -0.06
N ASN A 311 -5.77 0.12 -0.70
CA ASN A 311 -4.74 0.31 -1.72
C ASN A 311 -5.25 1.10 -2.93
N LYS A 312 -6.48 0.83 -3.41
CA LYS A 312 -7.10 1.62 -4.48
C LYS A 312 -7.37 3.08 -4.08
N VAL A 313 -7.64 3.32 -2.81
CA VAL A 313 -7.76 4.69 -2.26
C VAL A 313 -6.43 5.43 -2.38
N ALA A 314 -5.32 4.83 -1.93
CA ALA A 314 -3.99 5.42 -2.03
C ALA A 314 -3.56 5.63 -3.49
N GLU A 315 -3.73 4.61 -4.33
CA GLU A 315 -3.45 4.67 -5.77
C GLU A 315 -4.22 5.82 -6.43
N SER A 316 -5.53 5.94 -6.13
CA SER A 316 -6.37 7.01 -6.69
C SER A 316 -5.95 8.41 -6.27
N PHE A 317 -5.45 8.61 -5.05
CA PHE A 317 -4.87 9.89 -4.63
C PHE A 317 -3.58 10.19 -5.40
N ILE A 318 -2.65 9.24 -5.42
CA ILE A 318 -1.34 9.36 -6.06
C ILE A 318 -1.49 9.61 -7.56
N GLU A 319 -2.34 8.85 -8.24
CA GLU A 319 -2.60 9.07 -9.67
C GLU A 319 -3.27 10.40 -9.96
N GLU A 320 -4.17 10.86 -9.07
CA GLU A 320 -4.84 12.14 -9.28
C GLU A 320 -3.86 13.30 -9.14
N VAL A 321 -2.92 13.30 -8.17
CA VAL A 321 -1.89 14.36 -8.10
C VAL A 321 -0.96 14.34 -9.30
N LYS A 322 -0.64 13.16 -9.85
CA LYS A 322 0.15 13.01 -11.08
C LYS A 322 -0.49 13.66 -12.31
N ARG A 323 -1.83 13.69 -12.40
CA ARG A 323 -2.57 14.38 -13.47
C ARG A 323 -2.32 15.89 -13.48
N TYR A 324 -1.92 16.45 -12.37
CA TYR A 324 -1.55 17.85 -12.20
C TYR A 324 -0.04 18.09 -12.21
N HIS A 325 0.73 17.09 -12.69
CA HIS A 325 2.19 17.13 -12.82
C HIS A 325 2.98 17.16 -11.51
N TYR A 326 2.39 16.69 -10.42
CA TYR A 326 3.10 16.44 -9.16
C TYR A 326 3.46 14.96 -9.04
N GLU A 327 4.58 14.67 -8.39
CA GLU A 327 4.87 13.31 -7.95
C GLU A 327 4.04 12.97 -6.72
N GLY A 328 3.52 11.74 -6.66
CA GLY A 328 2.75 11.25 -5.52
C GLY A 328 3.45 10.08 -4.85
N ILE A 329 3.49 10.07 -3.51
CA ILE A 329 4.09 9.00 -2.72
C ILE A 329 3.17 8.52 -1.59
N LEU A 330 3.44 7.31 -1.09
CA LEU A 330 2.73 6.73 0.05
C LEU A 330 3.59 6.86 1.32
N TYR A 331 3.05 7.51 2.36
CA TYR A 331 3.62 7.47 3.70
C TYR A 331 3.02 6.32 4.50
N SER A 332 3.87 5.51 5.14
CA SER A 332 3.43 4.54 6.13
C SER A 332 4.59 3.98 6.96
N SER A 333 4.26 3.39 8.12
CA SER A 333 5.26 2.66 8.89
C SER A 333 5.61 1.31 8.27
N LYS A 334 6.81 0.81 8.59
CA LYS A 334 7.37 -0.44 8.05
C LYS A 334 6.40 -1.60 8.15
N TYR A 335 5.80 -1.83 9.34
CA TYR A 335 4.86 -2.94 9.54
C TYR A 335 3.71 -2.93 8.53
N TYR A 336 3.09 -1.76 8.29
CA TYR A 336 1.95 -1.65 7.39
C TYR A 336 2.38 -1.72 5.93
N LEU A 337 3.56 -1.19 5.57
CA LEU A 337 4.13 -1.36 4.23
C LEU A 337 4.34 -2.82 3.88
N GLU A 338 4.86 -3.62 4.81
CA GLU A 338 5.16 -5.03 4.58
C GLU A 338 3.92 -5.94 4.58
N ASN A 339 2.85 -5.57 5.30
CA ASN A 339 1.73 -6.48 5.56
C ASN A 339 0.41 -6.04 4.92
N ILE A 340 0.25 -4.77 4.55
CA ILE A 340 -1.04 -4.21 4.14
C ILE A 340 -0.95 -3.52 2.77
N TRP A 341 0.04 -2.66 2.59
CA TRP A 341 0.20 -1.93 1.35
C TRP A 341 0.80 -2.80 0.25
N HIS A 342 0.35 -2.58 -0.99
CA HIS A 342 0.97 -3.17 -2.18
C HIS A 342 2.28 -2.43 -2.48
N GLN A 343 3.28 -2.65 -1.64
CA GLN A 343 4.50 -1.83 -1.56
C GLN A 343 5.27 -1.67 -2.88
N ASP A 344 5.18 -2.66 -3.79
CA ASP A 344 5.84 -2.60 -5.10
C ASP A 344 5.16 -1.61 -6.06
N ASP A 345 3.94 -1.18 -5.76
CA ASP A 345 3.15 -0.27 -6.59
C ASP A 345 3.42 1.21 -6.23
N TYR A 346 4.18 1.49 -5.15
CA TYR A 346 4.34 2.85 -4.63
C TYR A 346 5.80 3.29 -4.51
N VAL A 347 6.04 4.58 -4.76
CA VAL A 347 7.18 5.29 -4.20
C VAL A 347 6.88 5.54 -2.72
N LYS A 348 7.82 5.23 -1.82
CA LYS A 348 7.57 5.14 -0.38
C LYS A 348 8.25 6.24 0.42
N TRP A 349 7.50 6.81 1.36
CA TRP A 349 8.02 7.52 2.53
C TRP A 349 7.82 6.59 3.73
N LEU A 350 8.91 5.96 4.14
CA LEU A 350 8.94 4.94 5.18
C LEU A 350 9.07 5.59 6.55
N ALA A 351 8.18 5.29 7.50
CA ALA A 351 8.37 5.58 8.91
C ALA A 351 8.91 4.32 9.64
N TYR A 352 10.15 4.41 10.11
CA TYR A 352 10.78 3.33 10.86
C TYR A 352 11.86 3.89 11.78
N TYR A 353 11.59 3.89 13.07
CA TYR A 353 12.42 4.50 14.10
C TYR A 353 13.48 3.53 14.59
N ASN A 354 14.51 3.33 13.78
CA ASN A 354 15.64 2.44 14.07
C ASN A 354 16.95 3.01 13.52
N GLU A 355 18.07 2.37 13.83
CA GLU A 355 19.36 2.83 13.33
C GLU A 355 19.50 2.61 11.81
N TYR A 356 20.08 3.60 11.12
CA TYR A 356 20.20 3.70 9.67
C TYR A 356 20.74 2.44 8.94
N ASN A 357 21.63 1.70 9.60
CA ASN A 357 22.35 0.59 8.94
C ASN A 357 21.52 -0.70 8.80
N GLU A 358 20.26 -0.72 9.23
CA GLU A 358 19.45 -1.93 9.27
C GLU A 358 18.37 -1.99 8.19
N ILE A 359 18.28 -0.98 7.29
CA ILE A 359 17.23 -0.94 6.27
C ILE A 359 17.82 -1.17 4.89
N GLU A 360 17.54 -2.36 4.34
CA GLU A 360 17.79 -2.70 2.93
C GLU A 360 16.64 -2.28 1.99
N ASP A 361 15.53 -1.75 2.54
CA ASP A 361 14.31 -1.47 1.78
C ASP A 361 14.48 -0.36 0.74
N ASP A 362 13.78 -0.50 -0.38
CA ASP A 362 13.66 0.54 -1.40
C ASP A 362 12.66 1.60 -0.94
N TYR A 363 13.17 2.77 -0.50
CA TYR A 363 12.38 3.95 -0.12
C TYR A 363 12.94 5.20 -0.81
N PHE A 364 12.07 6.19 -0.97
CA PHE A 364 12.45 7.54 -1.45
C PHE A 364 12.76 8.45 -0.28
N LEU A 365 11.88 8.47 0.74
CA LEU A 365 12.03 9.17 2.00
C LEU A 365 11.97 8.18 3.16
N TRP A 366 12.72 8.45 4.23
CA TRP A 366 12.69 7.68 5.47
C TRP A 366 12.60 8.60 6.69
N GLN A 367 11.49 8.54 7.41
CA GLN A 367 11.32 9.17 8.72
C GLN A 367 11.98 8.29 9.78
N VAL A 368 13.08 8.79 10.33
CA VAL A 368 14.01 8.00 11.17
C VAL A 368 13.64 8.04 12.64
N CYS A 369 13.11 9.19 13.11
CA CYS A 369 12.67 9.38 14.48
C CYS A 369 11.57 10.44 14.56
N ASN A 370 10.88 10.48 15.70
CA ASN A 370 9.83 11.46 16.00
C ASN A 370 10.16 12.27 17.29
N ASP A 371 11.42 12.24 17.72
CA ASP A 371 11.89 12.86 18.95
C ASP A 371 13.08 13.80 18.73
N GLY A 372 13.29 14.22 17.48
CA GLY A 372 14.39 15.12 17.10
C GLY A 372 14.36 16.46 17.81
N LYS A 373 15.54 17.01 18.10
CA LYS A 373 15.73 18.36 18.63
C LYS A 373 16.69 19.13 17.77
N ILE A 374 16.24 20.30 17.31
CA ILE A 374 17.02 21.21 16.47
C ILE A 374 16.85 22.65 16.94
N ASN A 375 17.90 23.45 16.80
CA ASN A 375 17.82 24.89 17.06
C ASN A 375 16.92 25.57 16.00
N GLY A 376 15.92 26.32 16.43
CA GLY A 376 14.91 26.94 15.56
C GLY A 376 13.51 26.34 15.71
N ILE A 377 13.35 25.19 16.41
CA ILE A 377 12.07 24.57 16.74
C ILE A 377 11.94 24.35 18.24
N ASN A 378 10.81 24.80 18.82
CA ASN A 378 10.46 24.53 20.21
C ASN A 378 9.69 23.22 20.32
N GLY A 379 10.33 22.17 20.80
CA GLY A 379 9.66 20.88 20.93
C GLY A 379 10.38 19.77 20.18
N SER A 380 9.71 18.67 19.93
CA SER A 380 10.21 17.59 19.11
C SER A 380 9.82 17.80 17.65
N VAL A 381 10.62 17.28 16.75
CA VAL A 381 10.38 17.27 15.32
C VAL A 381 10.82 15.93 14.73
N ASP A 382 10.15 15.50 13.71
CA ASP A 382 10.48 14.29 12.97
C ASP A 382 11.68 14.59 12.06
N ILE A 383 12.67 13.66 12.04
CA ILE A 383 13.85 13.78 11.19
C ILE A 383 13.72 12.78 10.06
N ASP A 384 13.96 13.26 8.84
CA ASP A 384 13.82 12.50 7.61
C ASP A 384 15.13 12.45 6.82
N ILE A 385 15.29 11.36 6.09
CA ILE A 385 16.37 11.15 5.11
C ILE A 385 15.77 10.99 3.73
N LEU A 386 16.27 11.77 2.77
CA LEU A 386 15.99 11.63 1.35
C LEU A 386 17.19 10.96 0.67
N LYS A 387 16.97 9.86 -0.05
CA LYS A 387 18.00 9.25 -0.91
C LYS A 387 18.22 10.12 -2.15
N VAL A 388 19.44 10.59 -2.35
CA VAL A 388 19.86 11.26 -3.59
C VAL A 388 20.09 10.17 -4.64
N ARG A 389 19.32 10.23 -5.73
CA ARG A 389 19.44 9.29 -6.87
C ARG A 389 20.40 9.78 -7.92
#